data_ddc20585c25c58fe224ccb430bd79418
#
_entry.id   ddc20585c25c58fe224ccb430bd79418
#
_cell.length_a   1.000
_cell.length_b   1.000
_cell.length_c   1.000
_cell.angle_alpha   90.00
_cell.angle_beta   90.00
_cell.angle_gamma   90.00
#
_symmetry.space_group_name_H-M   'P 1'
#
loop_
_entity.id
_entity.type
_entity.pdbx_description
1 polymer ?
#
loop_
_entity_poly.entity_id
_entity_poly.type
_entity_poly.pdbx_seq_one_letter_code
_entity_poly.pdbx_strand_id
1 'polypeptide(L)'
;MTSQPDAALVDILRIPEPFISPTQRIIRRIIYAAGALFAAVIIVYLDRHGYRDIESSPEASDPLSFLDCVYYATVSLSTTGYGDITPVTESARLINVLVITPLRVAFLIVLIGTTVETLTSQSRQALKIQRWRSRVRNHTVVIGYGTKGRTAVAAMVGDEVAPADIVVVDENSTALERAKSAGLVTVHGDATKAEVLRLASAQHAKSIIVATDNDASAVLVTLTARELAPNAKIIAAAREAENQHLLRQSGADSTVVSSETAGRLLGIATQTPSVVEMMEDLLTPDAGFAIAEREVTPKEVGGSPRHLHDIVLGVVRNGGLVRVDAPEVDALETGDRLLYIRSADGER
;
A
#
# COMPACT_ATOMS: atom_id res chain seq x y z
N MET A 1 17.76 29.47 2.63
CA MET A 1 17.07 29.15 1.37
C MET A 1 16.61 27.70 1.48
N THR A 2 15.47 27.46 2.09
CA THR A 2 14.85 26.14 2.23
C THR A 2 13.94 25.92 1.03
N SER A 3 14.38 25.02 0.16
CA SER A 3 13.67 24.61 -1.05
C SER A 3 12.31 24.00 -0.72
N GLN A 4 11.28 24.44 -1.41
CA GLN A 4 9.97 23.79 -1.51
C GLN A 4 10.00 22.68 -2.61
N PRO A 5 10.55 21.47 -2.35
CA PRO A 5 10.37 20.35 -3.27
C PRO A 5 9.37 19.31 -2.75
N ASP A 6 8.87 19.43 -1.51
CA ASP A 6 8.16 18.30 -0.87
C ASP A 6 6.70 18.15 -1.28
N ALA A 7 6.03 19.20 -1.77
CA ALA A 7 4.64 19.11 -2.19
C ALA A 7 4.45 18.31 -3.51
N ALA A 8 5.42 18.42 -4.43
CA ALA A 8 5.37 17.66 -5.69
C ALA A 8 5.62 16.15 -5.49
N LEU A 9 6.36 15.77 -4.44
CA LEU A 9 6.65 14.37 -4.10
C LEU A 9 5.43 13.61 -3.58
N VAL A 10 4.48 14.32 -2.97
CA VAL A 10 3.26 13.74 -2.39
C VAL A 10 2.33 13.16 -3.46
N ASP A 11 2.32 13.75 -4.66
CA ASP A 11 1.52 13.24 -5.79
C ASP A 11 2.20 12.08 -6.53
N ILE A 12 3.52 11.97 -6.44
CA ILE A 12 4.32 10.98 -7.17
C ILE A 12 4.53 9.70 -6.36
N LEU A 13 4.86 9.81 -5.06
CA LEU A 13 5.08 8.66 -4.18
C LEU A 13 3.95 8.54 -3.16
N ARG A 14 3.27 7.39 -3.13
CA ARG A 14 2.17 7.12 -2.19
C ARG A 14 2.43 5.86 -1.38
N ILE A 15 2.39 6.02 -0.06
CA ILE A 15 2.47 4.91 0.90
C ILE A 15 1.03 4.51 1.26
N PRO A 16 0.68 3.22 1.29
CA PRO A 16 -0.66 2.76 1.63
C PRO A 16 -1.07 3.23 3.03
N GLU A 17 -2.28 3.77 3.14
CA GLU A 17 -2.93 4.08 4.42
C GLU A 17 -4.19 3.26 4.56
N PRO A 18 -4.57 2.85 5.79
CA PRO A 18 -5.86 2.20 6.01
C PRO A 18 -6.99 3.13 5.52
N PHE A 19 -7.80 2.61 4.63
CA PHE A 19 -8.82 3.37 3.89
C PHE A 19 -9.99 3.75 4.81
N ILE A 20 -9.94 4.94 5.41
CA ILE A 20 -11.16 5.63 5.84
C ILE A 20 -11.38 6.75 4.82
N SER A 21 -12.42 6.65 4.02
CA SER A 21 -12.69 7.64 2.97
C SER A 21 -12.81 9.05 3.57
N PRO A 22 -12.28 10.08 2.92
CA PRO A 22 -12.40 11.47 3.40
C PRO A 22 -13.85 11.87 3.67
N THR A 23 -14.77 11.42 2.83
CA THR A 23 -16.22 11.63 2.97
C THR A 23 -16.79 11.04 4.26
N GLN A 24 -16.42 9.83 4.64
CA GLN A 24 -16.90 9.23 5.90
C GLN A 24 -16.41 10.00 7.13
N ARG A 25 -15.20 10.54 7.09
CA ARG A 25 -14.67 11.39 8.17
C ARG A 25 -15.43 12.70 8.29
N ILE A 26 -15.73 13.36 7.18
CA ILE A 26 -16.51 14.60 7.14
C ILE A 26 -17.93 14.34 7.63
N ILE A 27 -18.61 13.32 7.12
CA ILE A 27 -19.99 12.96 7.53
C ILE A 27 -20.03 12.68 9.04
N ARG A 28 -19.10 11.90 9.58
CA ARG A 28 -19.03 11.60 11.02
C ARG A 28 -18.88 12.87 11.87
N ARG A 29 -18.12 13.85 11.42
CA ARG A 29 -17.96 15.14 12.11
C ARG A 29 -19.20 16.01 12.03
N ILE A 30 -19.86 16.05 10.87
CA ILE A 30 -21.14 16.74 10.74
C ILE A 30 -22.18 16.14 11.69
N ILE A 31 -22.20 14.80 11.81
CA ILE A 31 -23.07 14.12 12.77
C ILE A 31 -22.74 14.51 14.21
N TYR A 32 -21.46 14.59 14.58
CA TYR A 32 -21.07 15.03 15.93
C TYR A 32 -21.41 16.49 16.20
N ALA A 33 -21.22 17.39 15.23
CA ALA A 33 -21.58 18.80 15.35
C ALA A 33 -23.12 18.96 15.47
N ALA A 34 -23.89 18.27 14.64
CA ALA A 34 -25.35 18.23 14.72
C ALA A 34 -25.85 17.65 16.05
N GLY A 35 -25.20 16.58 16.52
CA GLY A 35 -25.51 15.95 17.82
C GLY A 35 -25.24 16.91 19.00
N ALA A 36 -24.14 17.67 18.95
CA ALA A 36 -23.81 18.67 19.97
C ALA A 36 -24.84 19.81 19.98
N LEU A 37 -25.23 20.31 18.79
CA LEU A 37 -26.26 21.32 18.68
C LEU A 37 -27.60 20.81 19.23
N PHE A 38 -28.00 19.62 18.82
CA PHE A 38 -29.25 19.00 19.30
C PHE A 38 -29.24 18.79 20.80
N ALA A 39 -28.14 18.33 21.37
CA ALA A 39 -27.99 18.21 22.82
C ALA A 39 -28.12 19.57 23.53
N ALA A 40 -27.47 20.61 23.02
CA ALA A 40 -27.59 21.96 23.57
C ALA A 40 -29.05 22.48 23.54
N VAL A 41 -29.76 22.28 22.42
CA VAL A 41 -31.18 22.64 22.29
C VAL A 41 -32.02 21.94 23.33
N ILE A 42 -31.85 20.61 23.52
CA ILE A 42 -32.61 19.84 24.52
C ILE A 42 -32.33 20.35 25.93
N ILE A 43 -31.06 20.56 26.28
CA ILE A 43 -30.65 21.03 27.60
C ILE A 43 -31.28 22.39 27.92
N VAL A 44 -31.21 23.34 26.97
CA VAL A 44 -31.82 24.66 27.15
C VAL A 44 -33.34 24.58 27.20
N TYR A 45 -33.97 23.71 26.38
CA TYR A 45 -35.42 23.53 26.37
C TYR A 45 -35.92 22.92 27.68
N LEU A 46 -35.21 21.99 28.30
CA LEU A 46 -35.58 21.40 29.59
C LEU A 46 -35.49 22.42 30.73
N ASP A 47 -34.56 23.35 30.67
CA ASP A 47 -34.38 24.40 31.68
C ASP A 47 -34.84 25.81 31.19
N ARG A 48 -35.77 25.86 30.21
CA ARG A 48 -36.21 27.07 29.51
C ARG A 48 -36.77 28.17 30.42
N HIS A 49 -37.23 27.83 31.60
CA HIS A 49 -37.65 28.79 32.64
C HIS A 49 -36.46 29.50 33.30
N GLY A 50 -35.27 29.00 33.18
CA GLY A 50 -34.02 29.57 33.72
C GLY A 50 -33.39 30.64 32.84
N TYR A 51 -33.96 30.86 31.64
CA TYR A 51 -33.47 31.83 30.66
C TYR A 51 -34.45 32.97 30.45
N ARG A 52 -33.99 34.13 30.09
CA ARG A 52 -34.78 35.32 29.77
C ARG A 52 -34.32 35.92 28.46
N ASP A 53 -35.28 36.27 27.61
CA ASP A 53 -35.09 37.13 26.48
C ASP A 53 -35.21 38.61 26.94
N ILE A 54 -34.17 39.40 26.67
CA ILE A 54 -34.08 40.81 27.13
C ILE A 54 -34.97 41.72 26.29
N GLU A 55 -35.26 41.35 25.04
CA GLU A 55 -36.13 42.16 24.13
C GLU A 55 -37.61 41.96 24.43
N SER A 56 -38.00 40.89 25.09
CA SER A 56 -39.40 40.67 25.50
C SER A 56 -39.74 41.58 26.70
N SER A 57 -40.95 42.12 26.72
CA SER A 57 -41.44 43.06 27.74
C SER A 57 -41.17 42.57 29.17
N PRO A 58 -40.80 43.45 30.12
CA PRO A 58 -40.42 43.06 31.49
C PRO A 58 -41.51 42.27 32.24
N GLU A 59 -42.75 42.33 31.82
CA GLU A 59 -43.90 41.66 32.41
C GLU A 59 -44.17 40.24 31.85
N ALA A 60 -43.51 39.87 30.76
CA ALA A 60 -43.66 38.56 30.13
C ALA A 60 -42.78 37.52 30.87
N SER A 61 -43.35 36.78 31.81
CA SER A 61 -42.71 35.64 32.49
C SER A 61 -42.85 34.36 31.70
N ASP A 62 -43.13 34.42 30.40
CA ASP A 62 -43.28 33.26 29.56
C ASP A 62 -41.96 32.57 29.35
N PRO A 63 -41.90 31.21 29.43
CA PRO A 63 -40.67 30.46 29.16
C PRO A 63 -40.31 30.56 27.70
N LEU A 64 -39.01 30.45 27.38
CA LEU A 64 -38.52 30.46 26.00
C LEU A 64 -39.29 29.50 25.10
N SER A 65 -39.62 29.94 23.91
CA SER A 65 -40.19 29.08 22.89
C SER A 65 -39.14 28.05 22.40
N PHE A 66 -39.57 27.01 21.72
CA PHE A 66 -38.66 26.05 21.12
C PHE A 66 -37.68 26.72 20.14
N LEU A 67 -38.18 27.69 19.36
CA LEU A 67 -37.38 28.43 18.40
C LEU A 67 -36.28 29.26 19.09
N ASP A 68 -36.61 29.91 20.22
CA ASP A 68 -35.65 30.69 21.02
C ASP A 68 -34.57 29.77 21.61
N CYS A 69 -34.93 28.57 22.02
CA CYS A 69 -33.94 27.57 22.46
C CYS A 69 -32.98 27.13 21.35
N VAL A 70 -33.50 26.91 20.12
CA VAL A 70 -32.68 26.61 18.94
C VAL A 70 -31.77 27.78 18.59
N TYR A 71 -32.31 28.98 18.59
CA TYR A 71 -31.57 30.22 18.35
C TYR A 71 -30.46 30.41 19.36
N TYR A 72 -30.78 30.36 20.67
CA TYR A 72 -29.80 30.46 21.74
C TYR A 72 -28.67 29.43 21.64
N ALA A 73 -29.03 28.16 21.43
CA ALA A 73 -28.05 27.09 21.28
C ALA A 73 -27.14 27.33 20.08
N THR A 74 -27.69 27.75 18.93
CA THR A 74 -26.92 28.05 17.73
C THR A 74 -25.96 29.23 17.94
N VAL A 75 -26.48 30.33 18.48
CA VAL A 75 -25.70 31.56 18.76
C VAL A 75 -24.62 31.29 19.80
N SER A 76 -24.95 30.49 20.83
CA SER A 76 -24.01 30.08 21.86
C SER A 76 -22.90 29.17 21.35
N LEU A 77 -23.23 28.10 20.61
CA LEU A 77 -22.23 27.15 20.08
C LEU A 77 -21.34 27.77 19.00
N SER A 78 -21.90 28.68 18.17
CA SER A 78 -21.11 29.43 17.17
C SER A 78 -20.18 30.49 17.79
N THR A 79 -20.26 30.70 19.11
CA THR A 79 -19.51 31.72 19.84
C THR A 79 -19.86 33.16 19.48
N THR A 80 -21.00 33.40 18.83
CA THR A 80 -21.47 34.73 18.50
C THR A 80 -21.90 35.48 19.78
N GLY A 81 -22.80 34.87 20.57
CA GLY A 81 -23.17 35.35 21.92
C GLY A 81 -23.74 36.75 21.94
N TYR A 82 -24.83 37.04 21.22
CA TYR A 82 -25.43 38.37 21.19
C TYR A 82 -25.83 38.91 22.59
N GLY A 83 -26.15 37.98 23.51
CA GLY A 83 -26.50 38.37 24.89
C GLY A 83 -27.96 38.81 25.05
N ASP A 84 -28.78 38.63 24.03
CA ASP A 84 -30.20 38.88 23.97
C ASP A 84 -30.97 37.85 24.82
N ILE A 85 -30.62 36.59 24.76
CA ILE A 85 -31.09 35.53 25.64
C ILE A 85 -29.99 35.16 26.65
N THR A 86 -30.32 35.22 27.94
CA THR A 86 -29.34 34.98 29.01
C THR A 86 -29.88 34.07 30.11
N PRO A 87 -29.00 33.26 30.77
CA PRO A 87 -29.36 32.47 31.94
C PRO A 87 -29.51 33.36 33.16
N VAL A 88 -30.68 33.34 33.79
CA VAL A 88 -31.00 34.19 34.95
C VAL A 88 -31.00 33.40 36.26
N THR A 89 -31.34 32.12 36.27
CA THR A 89 -31.34 31.27 37.45
C THR A 89 -29.94 30.71 37.73
N GLU A 90 -29.68 30.34 38.99
CA GLU A 90 -28.41 29.71 39.41
C GLU A 90 -28.22 28.37 38.69
N SER A 91 -29.29 27.54 38.51
CA SER A 91 -29.25 26.29 37.76
C SER A 91 -28.84 26.50 36.31
N ALA A 92 -29.49 27.45 35.63
CA ALA A 92 -29.18 27.74 34.24
C ALA A 92 -27.75 28.22 34.04
N ARG A 93 -27.24 29.03 34.96
CA ARG A 93 -25.83 29.48 34.97
C ARG A 93 -24.86 28.34 35.18
N LEU A 94 -25.17 27.43 36.12
CA LEU A 94 -24.35 26.26 36.39
C LEU A 94 -24.32 25.33 35.18
N ILE A 95 -25.48 25.06 34.54
CA ILE A 95 -25.58 24.28 33.33
C ILE A 95 -24.76 24.92 32.20
N ASN A 96 -24.82 26.25 32.03
CA ASN A 96 -24.01 26.93 31.02
C ASN A 96 -22.52 26.77 31.26
N VAL A 97 -22.05 26.88 32.50
CA VAL A 97 -20.62 26.73 32.80
C VAL A 97 -20.15 25.30 32.62
N LEU A 98 -20.90 24.31 33.15
CA LEU A 98 -20.44 22.94 33.21
C LEU A 98 -20.77 22.11 31.95
N VAL A 99 -21.81 22.50 31.19
CA VAL A 99 -22.27 21.71 30.04
C VAL A 99 -22.19 22.50 28.73
N ILE A 100 -22.84 23.66 28.64
CA ILE A 100 -22.91 24.42 27.39
C ILE A 100 -21.53 24.93 26.98
N THR A 101 -20.71 25.42 27.90
CA THR A 101 -19.38 25.93 27.59
C THR A 101 -18.41 24.83 27.11
N PRO A 102 -18.29 23.66 27.78
CA PRO A 102 -17.53 22.54 27.23
C PRO A 102 -18.06 22.03 25.89
N LEU A 103 -19.39 21.97 25.71
CA LEU A 103 -20.01 21.55 24.47
C LEU A 103 -19.71 22.53 23.32
N ARG A 104 -19.67 23.85 23.59
CA ARG A 104 -19.23 24.89 22.67
C ARG A 104 -17.78 24.65 22.19
N VAL A 105 -16.88 24.39 23.15
CA VAL A 105 -15.47 24.11 22.82
C VAL A 105 -15.35 22.84 21.96
N ALA A 106 -16.08 21.79 22.34
CA ALA A 106 -16.10 20.55 21.55
C ALA A 106 -16.65 20.77 20.14
N PHE A 107 -17.75 21.53 19.98
CA PHE A 107 -18.33 21.90 18.70
C PHE A 107 -17.31 22.64 17.82
N LEU A 108 -16.60 23.62 18.37
CA LEU A 108 -15.56 24.35 17.65
C LEU A 108 -14.40 23.47 17.22
N ILE A 109 -13.92 22.58 18.12
CA ILE A 109 -12.85 21.64 17.80
C ILE A 109 -13.25 20.73 16.62
N VAL A 110 -14.51 20.26 16.59
CA VAL A 110 -15.04 19.44 15.50
C VAL A 110 -15.11 20.26 14.21
N LEU A 111 -15.56 21.50 14.26
CA LEU A 111 -15.71 22.39 13.10
C LEU A 111 -14.35 22.80 12.51
N ILE A 112 -13.43 23.28 13.35
CA ILE A 112 -12.10 23.74 12.93
C ILE A 112 -11.19 22.56 12.57
N GLY A 113 -11.35 21.43 13.25
CA GLY A 113 -10.53 20.24 13.02
C GLY A 113 -10.55 19.72 11.60
N THR A 114 -11.62 19.98 10.82
CA THR A 114 -11.68 19.65 9.39
C THR A 114 -10.68 20.47 8.57
N THR A 115 -10.59 21.75 8.82
CA THR A 115 -9.69 22.66 8.10
C THR A 115 -8.21 22.35 8.42
N VAL A 116 -7.92 22.14 9.70
CA VAL A 116 -6.55 21.80 10.16
C VAL A 116 -6.09 20.45 9.64
N GLU A 117 -6.98 19.43 9.58
CA GLU A 117 -6.61 18.11 9.06
C GLU A 117 -6.30 18.15 7.57
N THR A 118 -7.06 18.90 6.79
CA THR A 118 -6.80 19.06 5.35
C THR A 118 -5.46 19.73 5.09
N LEU A 119 -5.13 20.77 5.85
CA LEU A 119 -3.85 21.47 5.75
C LEU A 119 -2.65 20.62 6.25
N THR A 120 -2.88 19.78 7.25
CA THR A 120 -1.79 18.99 7.87
C THR A 120 -1.58 17.63 7.16
N SER A 121 -2.55 17.15 6.38
CA SER A 121 -2.45 15.85 5.69
C SER A 121 -1.30 15.80 4.70
N GLN A 122 -1.08 16.85 3.92
CA GLN A 122 0.03 16.95 2.97
C GLN A 122 1.39 16.92 3.69
N SER A 123 1.52 17.69 4.76
CA SER A 123 2.77 17.73 5.55
C SER A 123 3.07 16.39 6.24
N ARG A 124 2.06 15.70 6.75
CA ARG A 124 2.23 14.36 7.34
C ARG A 124 2.63 13.32 6.31
N GLN A 125 2.08 13.38 5.11
CA GLN A 125 2.42 12.45 4.02
C GLN A 125 3.86 12.68 3.54
N ALA A 126 4.29 13.93 3.38
CA ALA A 126 5.68 14.27 3.06
C ALA A 126 6.67 13.73 4.11
N LEU A 127 6.37 13.88 5.41
CA LEU A 127 7.19 13.34 6.49
C LEU A 127 7.21 11.79 6.51
N LYS A 128 6.09 11.14 6.19
CA LYS A 128 6.04 9.67 6.06
C LYS A 128 6.90 9.18 4.90
N ILE A 129 6.80 9.84 3.74
CA ILE A 129 7.62 9.54 2.56
C ILE A 129 9.10 9.67 2.89
N GLN A 130 9.50 10.77 3.53
CA GLN A 130 10.88 11.01 3.90
C GLN A 130 11.40 9.95 4.89
N ARG A 131 10.62 9.59 5.90
CA ARG A 131 10.96 8.53 6.86
C ARG A 131 11.02 7.15 6.20
N TRP A 132 10.10 6.85 5.28
CA TRP A 132 10.11 5.60 4.53
C TRP A 132 11.38 5.50 3.68
N ARG A 133 11.69 6.51 2.88
CA ARG A 133 12.90 6.56 2.03
C ARG A 133 14.19 6.40 2.82
N SER A 134 14.26 6.94 4.05
CA SER A 134 15.45 6.80 4.89
C SER A 134 15.62 5.40 5.50
N ARG A 135 14.55 4.60 5.57
CA ARG A 135 14.53 3.28 6.21
C ARG A 135 14.47 2.12 5.24
N VAL A 136 13.86 2.34 4.06
CA VAL A 136 13.66 1.26 3.10
C VAL A 136 15.00 0.76 2.56
N ARG A 137 15.23 -0.55 2.76
CA ARG A 137 16.42 -1.29 2.32
C ARG A 137 15.98 -2.70 1.95
N ASN A 138 16.70 -3.33 1.02
CA ASN A 138 16.47 -4.73 0.64
C ASN A 138 15.07 -5.03 0.10
N HIS A 139 14.34 -4.02 -0.34
CA HIS A 139 13.01 -4.13 -0.95
C HIS A 139 13.10 -4.53 -2.42
N THR A 140 11.96 -4.89 -3.00
CA THR A 140 11.83 -5.19 -4.44
C THR A 140 11.13 -4.04 -5.15
N VAL A 141 11.70 -3.56 -6.26
CA VAL A 141 11.07 -2.57 -7.14
C VAL A 141 10.49 -3.29 -8.35
N VAL A 142 9.19 -3.09 -8.60
CA VAL A 142 8.48 -3.65 -9.77
C VAL A 142 8.12 -2.52 -10.71
N ILE A 143 8.66 -2.55 -11.91
CA ILE A 143 8.48 -1.52 -12.93
C ILE A 143 7.52 -2.04 -13.99
N GLY A 144 6.35 -1.39 -14.08
CA GLY A 144 5.20 -1.83 -14.85
C GLY A 144 4.26 -2.74 -14.04
N TYR A 145 3.04 -2.27 -13.77
CA TYR A 145 2.01 -3.00 -13.00
C TYR A 145 0.83 -3.44 -13.89
N GLY A 146 1.16 -3.82 -15.12
CA GLY A 146 0.27 -4.54 -16.03
C GLY A 146 0.09 -5.99 -15.61
N THR A 147 -0.30 -6.87 -16.54
CA THR A 147 -0.51 -8.30 -16.25
C THR A 147 0.75 -8.95 -15.69
N LYS A 148 1.92 -8.75 -16.34
CA LYS A 148 3.19 -9.35 -15.90
C LYS A 148 3.59 -8.90 -14.48
N GLY A 149 3.55 -7.60 -14.22
CA GLY A 149 3.94 -7.05 -12.92
C GLY A 149 3.01 -7.47 -11.79
N ARG A 150 1.69 -7.52 -12.04
CA ARG A 150 0.71 -8.00 -11.05
C ARG A 150 0.94 -9.47 -10.70
N THR A 151 1.14 -10.31 -11.71
CA THR A 151 1.39 -11.75 -11.49
C THR A 151 2.70 -11.96 -10.74
N ALA A 152 3.76 -11.21 -11.09
CA ALA A 152 5.03 -11.27 -10.36
C ALA A 152 4.87 -10.85 -8.89
N VAL A 153 4.11 -9.77 -8.61
CA VAL A 153 3.80 -9.34 -7.23
C VAL A 153 2.99 -10.40 -6.49
N ALA A 154 1.97 -11.00 -7.14
CA ALA A 154 1.16 -12.05 -6.53
C ALA A 154 2.03 -13.26 -6.12
N ALA A 155 2.94 -13.70 -6.99
CA ALA A 155 3.87 -14.76 -6.67
C ALA A 155 4.79 -14.42 -5.49
N MET A 156 5.34 -13.19 -5.44
CA MET A 156 6.18 -12.76 -4.31
C MET A 156 5.42 -12.71 -2.99
N VAL A 157 4.17 -12.23 -3.01
CA VAL A 157 3.33 -12.19 -1.80
C VAL A 157 2.96 -13.60 -1.34
N GLY A 158 2.69 -14.52 -2.27
CA GLY A 158 2.51 -15.95 -1.97
C GLY A 158 3.77 -16.60 -1.36
N ASP A 159 4.96 -16.14 -1.74
CA ASP A 159 6.24 -16.52 -1.12
C ASP A 159 6.57 -15.69 0.15
N GLU A 160 5.55 -15.18 0.84
CA GLU A 160 5.64 -14.46 2.12
C GLU A 160 6.39 -13.11 2.07
N VAL A 161 6.64 -12.53 0.89
CA VAL A 161 7.19 -11.18 0.80
C VAL A 161 6.14 -10.16 1.26
N ALA A 162 6.47 -9.37 2.28
CA ALA A 162 5.54 -8.38 2.80
C ALA A 162 5.20 -7.31 1.74
N PRO A 163 3.91 -6.97 1.52
CA PRO A 163 3.52 -5.94 0.55
C PRO A 163 4.21 -4.59 0.77
N ALA A 164 4.55 -4.26 2.01
CA ALA A 164 5.28 -3.03 2.36
C ALA A 164 6.72 -2.99 1.83
N ASP A 165 7.30 -4.14 1.50
CA ASP A 165 8.65 -4.29 0.94
C ASP A 165 8.63 -4.33 -0.60
N ILE A 166 7.48 -4.11 -1.22
CA ILE A 166 7.32 -4.05 -2.67
C ILE A 166 6.96 -2.63 -3.08
N VAL A 167 7.74 -2.07 -3.98
CA VAL A 167 7.54 -0.73 -4.57
C VAL A 167 7.19 -0.88 -6.04
N VAL A 168 6.04 -0.36 -6.42
CA VAL A 168 5.56 -0.40 -7.81
C VAL A 168 5.79 0.95 -8.47
N VAL A 169 6.40 0.95 -9.66
CA VAL A 169 6.58 2.12 -10.51
C VAL A 169 5.77 1.94 -11.79
N ASP A 170 4.89 2.87 -12.09
CA ASP A 170 4.07 2.85 -13.32
C ASP A 170 3.67 4.27 -13.74
N GLU A 171 3.42 4.50 -15.01
CA GLU A 171 2.86 5.76 -15.53
C GLU A 171 1.32 5.75 -15.48
N ASN A 172 0.71 4.58 -15.40
CA ASN A 172 -0.73 4.43 -15.40
C ASN A 172 -1.30 4.57 -13.98
N SER A 173 -2.01 5.67 -13.71
CA SER A 173 -2.62 5.95 -12.43
C SER A 173 -3.63 4.88 -11.99
N THR A 174 -4.37 4.26 -12.94
CA THR A 174 -5.32 3.19 -12.62
C THR A 174 -4.59 1.92 -12.16
N ALA A 175 -3.44 1.60 -12.74
CA ALA A 175 -2.59 0.49 -12.29
C ALA A 175 -2.08 0.75 -10.87
N LEU A 176 -1.62 1.97 -10.59
CA LEU A 176 -1.13 2.36 -9.27
C LEU A 176 -2.23 2.36 -8.19
N GLU A 177 -3.46 2.75 -8.50
CA GLU A 177 -4.56 2.64 -7.54
C GLU A 177 -4.88 1.18 -7.18
N ARG A 178 -4.77 0.24 -8.14
CA ARG A 178 -4.87 -1.20 -7.85
C ARG A 178 -3.73 -1.68 -6.96
N ALA A 179 -2.49 -1.27 -7.26
CA ALA A 179 -1.32 -1.61 -6.45
C ALA A 179 -1.47 -1.09 -5.02
N LYS A 180 -1.91 0.15 -4.85
CA LYS A 180 -2.20 0.76 -3.56
C LYS A 180 -3.29 0.02 -2.78
N SER A 181 -4.36 -0.41 -3.46
CA SER A 181 -5.42 -1.21 -2.84
C SER A 181 -4.94 -2.58 -2.36
N ALA A 182 -3.88 -3.12 -2.97
CA ALA A 182 -3.19 -4.32 -2.54
C ALA A 182 -2.14 -4.06 -1.42
N GLY A 183 -2.04 -2.84 -0.89
CA GLY A 183 -1.13 -2.50 0.19
C GLY A 183 0.31 -2.21 -0.24
N LEU A 184 0.56 -2.04 -1.54
CA LEU A 184 1.89 -1.81 -2.10
C LEU A 184 2.27 -0.31 -2.04
N VAL A 185 3.56 -0.02 -1.95
CA VAL A 185 4.07 1.34 -2.12
C VAL A 185 4.10 1.67 -3.61
N THR A 186 3.64 2.86 -3.99
CA THR A 186 3.50 3.24 -5.40
C THR A 186 4.25 4.51 -5.74
N VAL A 187 4.89 4.53 -6.90
CA VAL A 187 5.57 5.68 -7.49
C VAL A 187 5.00 5.90 -8.89
N HIS A 188 4.45 7.07 -9.14
CA HIS A 188 3.93 7.45 -10.44
C HIS A 188 5.02 8.12 -11.28
N GLY A 189 5.29 7.61 -12.47
CA GLY A 189 6.19 8.23 -13.42
C GLY A 189 6.86 7.27 -14.39
N ASP A 190 7.58 7.87 -15.33
CA ASP A 190 8.36 7.20 -16.36
C ASP A 190 9.66 6.60 -15.76
N ALA A 191 9.73 5.28 -15.66
CA ALA A 191 10.86 4.57 -15.06
C ALA A 191 12.14 4.61 -15.92
N THR A 192 12.10 5.10 -17.14
CA THR A 192 13.31 5.38 -17.92
C THR A 192 14.12 6.53 -17.33
N LYS A 193 13.48 7.36 -16.49
CA LYS A 193 14.11 8.51 -15.83
C LYS A 193 14.71 8.09 -14.48
N ALA A 194 16.00 8.36 -14.31
CA ALA A 194 16.72 8.05 -13.07
C ALA A 194 16.08 8.66 -11.82
N GLU A 195 15.46 9.84 -11.93
CA GLU A 195 14.78 10.50 -10.82
C GLU A 195 13.60 9.68 -10.29
N VAL A 196 12.82 9.07 -11.17
CA VAL A 196 11.68 8.24 -10.80
C VAL A 196 12.15 6.97 -10.05
N LEU A 197 13.21 6.33 -10.55
CA LEU A 197 13.80 5.18 -9.88
C LEU A 197 14.45 5.55 -8.53
N ARG A 198 15.02 6.75 -8.40
CA ARG A 198 15.49 7.26 -7.10
C ARG A 198 14.34 7.51 -6.12
N LEU A 199 13.16 7.93 -6.59
CA LEU A 199 11.98 8.04 -5.74
C LEU A 199 11.53 6.67 -5.21
N ALA A 200 11.64 5.62 -6.02
CA ALA A 200 11.41 4.24 -5.61
C ALA A 200 12.54 3.68 -4.72
N SER A 201 13.57 4.47 -4.41
CA SER A 201 14.77 4.03 -3.67
C SER A 201 15.50 2.85 -4.31
N ALA A 202 15.49 2.75 -5.63
CA ALA A 202 16.06 1.64 -6.40
C ALA A 202 17.54 1.37 -6.04
N GLN A 203 18.32 2.40 -5.68
CA GLN A 203 19.73 2.28 -5.24
C GLN A 203 19.91 1.44 -3.97
N HIS A 204 18.83 1.15 -3.23
CA HIS A 204 18.84 0.34 -2.02
C HIS A 204 17.99 -0.94 -2.17
N ALA A 205 17.50 -1.21 -3.37
CA ALA A 205 16.70 -2.40 -3.66
C ALA A 205 17.59 -3.66 -3.64
N LYS A 206 17.01 -4.76 -3.15
CA LYS A 206 17.58 -6.10 -3.29
C LYS A 206 17.36 -6.63 -4.71
N SER A 207 16.15 -6.38 -5.25
CA SER A 207 15.76 -6.88 -6.56
C SER A 207 14.97 -5.82 -7.32
N ILE A 208 15.08 -5.82 -8.65
CA ILE A 208 14.33 -4.96 -9.56
C ILE A 208 13.72 -5.84 -10.64
N ILE A 209 12.40 -5.79 -10.80
CA ILE A 209 11.65 -6.50 -11.83
C ILE A 209 11.20 -5.50 -12.88
N VAL A 210 11.69 -5.67 -14.12
CA VAL A 210 11.29 -4.86 -15.26
C VAL A 210 10.23 -5.60 -16.06
N ALA A 211 8.97 -5.19 -15.90
CA ALA A 211 7.77 -5.83 -16.46
C ALA A 211 7.01 -4.91 -17.41
N THR A 212 7.70 -4.03 -18.12
CA THR A 212 7.13 -3.11 -19.11
C THR A 212 6.50 -3.88 -20.28
N ASP A 213 5.64 -3.22 -21.04
CA ASP A 213 4.97 -3.78 -22.20
C ASP A 213 5.78 -3.65 -23.50
N ASN A 214 6.83 -2.84 -23.49
CA ASN A 214 7.68 -2.51 -24.64
C ASN A 214 9.15 -2.81 -24.35
N ASP A 215 9.80 -3.54 -25.25
CA ASP A 215 11.21 -3.96 -25.08
C ASP A 215 12.20 -2.80 -25.13
N ALA A 216 11.95 -1.75 -25.91
CA ALA A 216 12.80 -0.58 -25.94
C ALA A 216 12.79 0.14 -24.57
N SER A 217 11.61 0.30 -23.98
CA SER A 217 11.48 0.83 -22.61
C SER A 217 12.15 -0.10 -21.60
N ALA A 218 11.99 -1.43 -21.74
CA ALA A 218 12.63 -2.41 -20.87
C ALA A 218 14.16 -2.28 -20.87
N VAL A 219 14.77 -2.10 -22.04
CA VAL A 219 16.23 -1.91 -22.20
C VAL A 219 16.68 -0.63 -21.50
N LEU A 220 16.01 0.51 -21.74
CA LEU A 220 16.34 1.78 -21.10
C LEU A 220 16.19 1.73 -19.58
N VAL A 221 15.08 1.15 -19.10
CA VAL A 221 14.82 0.97 -17.67
C VAL A 221 15.88 0.09 -17.04
N THR A 222 16.23 -1.03 -17.68
CA THR A 222 17.26 -1.97 -17.18
C THR A 222 18.61 -1.27 -17.06
N LEU A 223 19.01 -0.52 -18.08
CA LEU A 223 20.26 0.25 -18.09
C LEU A 223 20.28 1.28 -16.94
N THR A 224 19.23 2.08 -16.82
CA THR A 224 19.10 3.10 -15.75
C THR A 224 19.06 2.45 -14.37
N ALA A 225 18.39 1.33 -14.24
CA ALA A 225 18.33 0.57 -12.97
C ALA A 225 19.70 0.01 -12.58
N ARG A 226 20.46 -0.55 -13.53
CA ARG A 226 21.81 -1.07 -13.28
C ARG A 226 22.79 0.04 -12.89
N GLU A 227 22.70 1.21 -13.55
CA GLU A 227 23.52 2.37 -13.18
C GLU A 227 23.25 2.83 -11.74
N LEU A 228 21.97 2.88 -11.32
CA LEU A 228 21.58 3.32 -9.98
C LEU A 228 21.81 2.27 -8.90
N ALA A 229 21.65 0.99 -9.24
CA ALA A 229 21.70 -0.13 -8.33
C ALA A 229 22.65 -1.23 -8.84
N PRO A 230 23.98 -1.02 -8.78
CA PRO A 230 24.95 -1.95 -9.36
C PRO A 230 24.88 -3.38 -8.80
N ASN A 231 24.44 -3.54 -7.54
CA ASN A 231 24.39 -4.82 -6.83
C ASN A 231 23.00 -5.43 -6.76
N ALA A 232 21.96 -4.76 -7.23
CA ALA A 232 20.59 -5.30 -7.21
C ALA A 232 20.46 -6.42 -8.26
N LYS A 233 19.66 -7.45 -7.91
CA LYS A 233 19.30 -8.49 -8.89
C LYS A 233 18.22 -7.94 -9.82
N ILE A 234 18.54 -7.79 -11.12
CA ILE A 234 17.61 -7.26 -12.12
C ILE A 234 17.06 -8.38 -12.97
N ILE A 235 15.74 -8.56 -12.93
CA ILE A 235 15.00 -9.52 -13.73
C ILE A 235 14.16 -8.73 -14.75
N ALA A 236 14.37 -8.99 -16.05
CA ALA A 236 13.66 -8.25 -17.08
C ALA A 236 12.80 -9.17 -17.95
N ALA A 237 11.55 -8.76 -18.20
CA ALA A 237 10.69 -9.43 -19.15
C ALA A 237 10.96 -8.88 -20.56
N ALA A 238 11.32 -9.78 -21.49
CA ALA A 238 11.31 -9.50 -22.92
C ALA A 238 9.95 -9.89 -23.50
N ARG A 239 9.45 -9.11 -24.43
CA ARG A 239 8.32 -9.48 -25.26
C ARG A 239 8.77 -10.40 -26.39
N GLU A 240 9.82 -10.00 -27.09
CA GLU A 240 10.38 -10.71 -28.23
C GLU A 240 11.70 -11.37 -27.84
N ALA A 241 11.90 -12.64 -28.25
CA ALA A 241 13.10 -13.42 -27.92
C ALA A 241 14.38 -12.78 -28.46
N GLU A 242 14.29 -12.13 -29.62
CA GLU A 242 15.42 -11.44 -30.25
C GLU A 242 16.00 -10.31 -29.38
N ASN A 243 15.18 -9.67 -28.52
CA ASN A 243 15.60 -8.58 -27.65
C ASN A 243 16.23 -9.04 -26.32
N GLN A 244 16.20 -10.34 -26.04
CA GLN A 244 16.71 -10.91 -24.77
C GLN A 244 18.19 -10.59 -24.56
N HIS A 245 19.01 -10.64 -25.62
CA HIS A 245 20.43 -10.36 -25.52
C HIS A 245 20.69 -8.88 -25.18
N LEU A 246 19.85 -7.95 -25.66
CA LEU A 246 19.98 -6.51 -25.38
C LEU A 246 19.70 -6.23 -23.88
N LEU A 247 18.68 -6.89 -23.30
CA LEU A 247 18.39 -6.76 -21.88
C LEU A 247 19.55 -7.27 -21.01
N ARG A 248 20.18 -8.39 -21.37
CA ARG A 248 21.37 -8.89 -20.66
C ARG A 248 22.56 -7.94 -20.81
N GLN A 249 22.80 -7.41 -22.00
CA GLN A 249 23.85 -6.40 -22.22
C GLN A 249 23.59 -5.09 -21.47
N SER A 250 22.31 -4.75 -21.26
CA SER A 250 21.90 -3.58 -20.45
C SER A 250 22.01 -3.82 -18.94
N GLY A 251 22.37 -5.04 -18.51
CA GLY A 251 22.63 -5.35 -17.11
C GLY A 251 21.54 -6.17 -16.42
N ALA A 252 20.62 -6.81 -17.14
CA ALA A 252 19.71 -7.77 -16.53
C ALA A 252 20.46 -9.06 -16.16
N ASP A 253 20.30 -9.53 -14.90
CA ASP A 253 20.87 -10.79 -14.44
C ASP A 253 20.07 -12.00 -14.95
N SER A 254 18.76 -11.80 -15.16
CA SER A 254 17.87 -12.82 -15.70
C SER A 254 16.84 -12.18 -16.64
N THR A 255 16.48 -12.93 -17.67
CA THR A 255 15.48 -12.49 -18.66
C THR A 255 14.42 -13.55 -18.88
N VAL A 256 13.15 -13.14 -18.95
CA VAL A 256 12.01 -14.01 -19.21
C VAL A 256 11.32 -13.55 -20.49
N VAL A 257 11.22 -14.44 -21.49
CA VAL A 257 10.52 -14.15 -22.76
C VAL A 257 9.05 -14.54 -22.60
N SER A 258 8.19 -13.53 -22.41
CA SER A 258 6.80 -13.76 -22.04
C SER A 258 5.95 -14.32 -23.18
N SER A 259 6.09 -13.80 -24.40
CA SER A 259 5.29 -14.22 -25.56
C SER A 259 5.62 -15.65 -26.00
N GLU A 260 6.91 -15.99 -26.03
CA GLU A 260 7.35 -17.34 -26.43
C GLU A 260 6.91 -18.40 -25.39
N THR A 261 7.04 -18.08 -24.09
CA THR A 261 6.62 -18.97 -23.02
C THR A 261 5.11 -19.25 -23.11
N ALA A 262 4.30 -18.20 -23.26
CA ALA A 262 2.85 -18.34 -23.41
C ALA A 262 2.49 -19.13 -24.70
N GLY A 263 3.13 -18.84 -25.83
CA GLY A 263 2.90 -19.55 -27.09
C GLY A 263 3.26 -21.03 -27.00
N ARG A 264 4.34 -21.37 -26.30
CA ARG A 264 4.75 -22.77 -26.08
C ARG A 264 3.74 -23.51 -25.20
N LEU A 265 3.23 -22.91 -24.14
CA LEU A 265 2.17 -23.48 -23.30
C LEU A 265 0.89 -23.70 -24.09
N LEU A 266 0.46 -22.72 -24.91
CA LEU A 266 -0.70 -22.90 -25.80
C LEU A 266 -0.52 -24.10 -26.77
N GLY A 267 0.67 -24.24 -27.35
CA GLY A 267 0.98 -25.38 -28.21
C GLY A 267 0.89 -26.72 -27.46
N ILE A 268 1.43 -26.82 -26.27
CA ILE A 268 1.38 -28.01 -25.42
C ILE A 268 -0.06 -28.33 -25.02
N ALA A 269 -0.87 -27.33 -24.69
CA ALA A 269 -2.27 -27.51 -24.29
C ALA A 269 -3.13 -28.20 -25.34
N THR A 270 -2.78 -28.10 -26.62
CA THR A 270 -3.54 -28.75 -27.70
C THR A 270 -3.46 -30.29 -27.68
N GLN A 271 -2.38 -30.84 -27.12
CA GLN A 271 -2.16 -32.31 -27.10
C GLN A 271 -2.18 -32.86 -25.67
N THR A 272 -1.65 -32.10 -24.70
CA THR A 272 -1.51 -32.54 -23.31
C THR A 272 -1.93 -31.46 -22.35
N PRO A 273 -3.24 -31.16 -22.23
CA PRO A 273 -3.74 -30.06 -21.37
C PRO A 273 -3.35 -30.26 -19.90
N SER A 274 -3.30 -31.49 -19.40
CA SER A 274 -2.89 -31.78 -18.01
C SER A 274 -1.45 -31.37 -17.68
N VAL A 275 -0.57 -31.27 -18.68
CA VAL A 275 0.80 -30.75 -18.48
C VAL A 275 0.74 -29.27 -18.21
N VAL A 276 -0.14 -28.51 -18.88
CA VAL A 276 -0.29 -27.09 -18.66
C VAL A 276 -0.91 -26.80 -17.28
N GLU A 277 -1.95 -27.56 -16.90
CA GLU A 277 -2.56 -27.50 -15.56
C GLU A 277 -1.52 -27.75 -14.47
N MET A 278 -0.68 -28.77 -14.62
CA MET A 278 0.41 -29.05 -13.67
C MET A 278 1.44 -27.92 -13.64
N MET A 279 1.81 -27.33 -14.79
CA MET A 279 2.75 -26.21 -14.83
C MET A 279 2.17 -24.95 -14.17
N GLU A 280 0.88 -24.66 -14.38
CA GLU A 280 0.20 -23.56 -13.72
C GLU A 280 0.16 -23.76 -12.20
N ASP A 281 -0.12 -24.98 -11.75
CA ASP A 281 -0.11 -25.35 -10.33
C ASP A 281 1.28 -25.15 -9.73
N LEU A 282 2.33 -25.67 -10.36
CA LEU A 282 3.73 -25.53 -9.92
C LEU A 282 4.23 -24.08 -9.84
N LEU A 283 3.64 -23.18 -10.62
CA LEU A 283 3.97 -21.74 -10.63
C LEU A 283 3.10 -20.92 -9.69
N THR A 284 2.10 -21.51 -9.03
CA THR A 284 1.17 -20.83 -8.12
C THR A 284 1.49 -21.24 -6.68
N PRO A 285 2.13 -20.38 -5.86
CA PRO A 285 2.67 -20.77 -4.54
C PRO A 285 1.62 -21.25 -3.53
N ASP A 286 0.36 -20.80 -3.66
CA ASP A 286 -0.68 -20.96 -2.63
C ASP A 286 -1.62 -22.14 -2.87
N ALA A 287 -1.46 -22.91 -3.95
CA ALA A 287 -2.36 -23.99 -4.31
C ALA A 287 -1.60 -25.21 -4.85
N GLY A 288 -1.85 -26.39 -4.28
CA GLY A 288 -1.35 -27.67 -4.79
C GLY A 288 0.15 -27.86 -4.61
N PHE A 289 0.86 -28.06 -5.71
CA PHE A 289 2.31 -28.23 -5.74
C PHE A 289 3.00 -26.92 -6.12
N ALA A 290 4.12 -26.64 -5.47
CA ALA A 290 4.96 -25.49 -5.79
C ALA A 290 6.43 -25.94 -5.95
N ILE A 291 7.16 -25.27 -6.84
CA ILE A 291 8.61 -25.45 -6.93
C ILE A 291 9.25 -24.58 -5.84
N ALA A 292 10.05 -25.19 -4.99
CA ALA A 292 10.78 -24.52 -3.91
C ALA A 292 12.27 -24.83 -3.97
N GLU A 293 13.06 -24.01 -3.29
CA GLU A 293 14.51 -24.18 -3.19
C GLU A 293 14.93 -24.18 -1.71
N ARG A 294 15.69 -25.19 -1.29
CA ARG A 294 16.23 -25.29 0.07
C ARG A 294 17.70 -25.70 0.07
N GLU A 295 18.41 -25.36 1.10
CA GLU A 295 19.79 -25.84 1.30
C GLU A 295 19.82 -27.33 1.61
N VAL A 296 20.89 -27.97 1.16
CA VAL A 296 21.20 -29.36 1.51
C VAL A 296 21.53 -29.44 3.00
N THR A 297 20.87 -30.36 3.70
CA THR A 297 21.15 -30.58 5.12
C THR A 297 22.44 -31.40 5.29
N PRO A 298 23.15 -31.27 6.46
CA PRO A 298 24.37 -32.05 6.71
C PRO A 298 24.23 -33.57 6.62
N LYS A 299 23.00 -34.10 6.79
CA LYS A 299 22.67 -35.51 6.67
C LYS A 299 22.55 -36.00 5.21
N GLU A 300 22.29 -35.09 4.30
CA GLU A 300 22.10 -35.36 2.89
C GLU A 300 23.38 -35.23 2.07
N VAL A 301 24.42 -34.60 2.65
CA VAL A 301 25.73 -34.44 2.02
C VAL A 301 26.36 -35.82 1.77
N GLY A 302 26.84 -36.03 0.55
CA GLY A 302 27.38 -37.31 0.05
C GLY A 302 26.31 -38.29 -0.45
N GLY A 303 25.02 -37.98 -0.20
CA GLY A 303 23.88 -38.77 -0.74
C GLY A 303 23.51 -38.35 -2.14
N SER A 304 22.75 -39.21 -2.84
CA SER A 304 22.24 -38.90 -4.15
C SER A 304 20.89 -38.15 -4.05
N PRO A 305 20.70 -37.04 -4.78
CA PRO A 305 19.43 -36.30 -4.77
C PRO A 305 18.25 -37.14 -5.25
N ARG A 306 18.48 -38.24 -6.00
CA ARG A 306 17.46 -39.17 -6.48
C ARG A 306 16.88 -40.08 -5.40
N HIS A 307 17.52 -40.19 -4.27
CA HIS A 307 17.12 -41.04 -3.15
C HIS A 307 16.55 -40.28 -1.97
N LEU A 308 16.37 -38.95 -2.11
CA LEU A 308 15.73 -38.14 -1.11
C LEU A 308 14.20 -38.38 -1.12
N HIS A 309 13.57 -38.08 -0.01
CA HIS A 309 12.11 -38.15 0.12
C HIS A 309 11.41 -37.11 -0.76
N ASP A 310 12.06 -35.96 -0.97
CA ASP A 310 11.57 -34.87 -1.82
C ASP A 310 11.63 -35.26 -3.29
N ILE A 311 10.69 -34.77 -4.09
CA ILE A 311 10.76 -34.85 -5.55
C ILE A 311 11.71 -33.77 -6.03
N VAL A 312 13.01 -34.13 -6.14
CA VAL A 312 14.05 -33.20 -6.57
C VAL A 312 14.07 -33.08 -8.08
N LEU A 313 14.03 -31.86 -8.59
CA LEU A 313 14.09 -31.54 -10.03
C LEU A 313 15.52 -31.22 -10.49
N GLY A 314 16.32 -30.66 -9.59
CA GLY A 314 17.71 -30.28 -9.87
C GLY A 314 18.45 -29.80 -8.62
N VAL A 315 19.74 -29.55 -8.81
CA VAL A 315 20.64 -29.05 -7.76
C VAL A 315 21.27 -27.75 -8.24
N VAL A 316 21.23 -26.73 -7.42
CA VAL A 316 21.93 -25.47 -7.68
C VAL A 316 23.30 -25.55 -7.00
N ARG A 317 24.35 -25.63 -7.81
CA ARG A 317 25.76 -25.71 -7.39
C ARG A 317 26.53 -24.53 -8.00
N ASN A 318 27.25 -23.77 -7.19
CA ASN A 318 28.01 -22.58 -7.64
C ASN A 318 27.17 -21.57 -8.45
N GLY A 319 25.88 -21.43 -8.11
CA GLY A 319 24.94 -20.52 -8.80
C GLY A 319 24.40 -21.04 -10.13
N GLY A 320 24.79 -22.23 -10.56
CA GLY A 320 24.27 -22.90 -11.76
C GLY A 320 23.31 -24.02 -11.43
N LEU A 321 22.18 -24.10 -12.16
CA LEU A 321 21.23 -25.20 -12.05
C LEU A 321 21.76 -26.41 -12.84
N VAL A 322 21.93 -27.54 -12.13
CA VAL A 322 22.31 -28.84 -12.69
C VAL A 322 21.12 -29.79 -12.57
N ARG A 323 20.81 -30.51 -13.64
CA ARG A 323 19.68 -31.45 -13.65
C ARG A 323 19.97 -32.62 -12.69
N VAL A 324 18.90 -33.13 -12.06
CA VAL A 324 19.01 -34.25 -11.11
C VAL A 324 19.61 -35.52 -11.69
N ASP A 325 19.52 -35.71 -13.03
CA ASP A 325 20.05 -36.84 -13.74
C ASP A 325 21.51 -36.68 -14.21
N ALA A 326 22.13 -35.52 -13.96
CA ALA A 326 23.50 -35.27 -14.36
C ALA A 326 24.50 -35.94 -13.41
N PRO A 327 25.60 -36.53 -13.92
CA PRO A 327 26.60 -37.22 -13.09
C PRO A 327 27.28 -36.30 -12.05
N GLU A 328 27.35 -35.02 -12.34
CA GLU A 328 28.01 -34.01 -11.49
C GLU A 328 27.34 -33.86 -10.12
N VAL A 329 26.07 -34.27 -10.01
CA VAL A 329 25.27 -34.15 -8.77
C VAL A 329 24.87 -35.51 -8.20
N ASP A 330 25.51 -36.61 -8.63
CA ASP A 330 25.28 -37.93 -8.03
C ASP A 330 25.58 -37.97 -6.52
N ALA A 331 26.47 -37.08 -6.04
CA ALA A 331 26.70 -36.83 -4.65
C ALA A 331 26.51 -35.35 -4.31
N LEU A 332 25.67 -35.06 -3.33
CA LEU A 332 25.39 -33.71 -2.83
C LEU A 332 26.58 -33.17 -2.06
N GLU A 333 26.88 -31.88 -2.22
CA GLU A 333 27.96 -31.18 -1.53
C GLU A 333 27.42 -30.12 -0.56
N THR A 334 28.29 -29.78 0.41
CA THR A 334 27.96 -28.66 1.34
C THR A 334 27.86 -27.34 0.53
N GLY A 335 26.74 -26.63 0.69
CA GLY A 335 26.46 -25.39 -0.05
C GLY A 335 25.62 -25.59 -1.30
N ASP A 336 25.31 -26.84 -1.68
CA ASP A 336 24.31 -27.12 -2.69
C ASP A 336 22.92 -26.71 -2.21
N ARG A 337 22.07 -26.32 -3.17
CA ARG A 337 20.65 -26.09 -2.93
C ARG A 337 19.81 -27.00 -3.80
N LEU A 338 18.79 -27.61 -3.23
CA LEU A 338 17.88 -28.48 -3.94
C LEU A 338 16.71 -27.70 -4.51
N LEU A 339 16.45 -27.85 -5.81
CA LEU A 339 15.21 -27.43 -6.44
C LEU A 339 14.25 -28.61 -6.39
N TYR A 340 13.14 -28.49 -5.65
CA TYR A 340 12.24 -29.61 -5.36
C TYR A 340 10.77 -29.19 -5.43
N ILE A 341 9.87 -30.16 -5.52
CA ILE A 341 8.42 -29.94 -5.48
C ILE A 341 7.97 -29.99 -4.02
N ARG A 342 7.42 -28.88 -3.55
CA ARG A 342 6.76 -28.76 -2.25
C ARG A 342 5.24 -28.93 -2.43
N SER A 343 4.59 -29.72 -1.57
CA SER A 343 3.13 -29.75 -1.47
C SER A 343 2.67 -28.65 -0.50
N ALA A 344 1.66 -27.89 -0.87
CA ALA A 344 1.06 -26.88 0.01
C ALA A 344 0.44 -27.51 1.28
N ASP A 345 0.06 -28.80 1.23
CA ASP A 345 -0.49 -29.55 2.36
C ASP A 345 0.57 -30.18 3.28
N GLY A 346 1.86 -29.98 3.02
CA GLY A 346 2.98 -30.69 3.64
C GLY A 346 3.53 -30.13 4.94
N GLU A 347 2.97 -29.10 5.53
CA GLU A 347 3.24 -28.64 6.91
C GLU A 347 2.06 -29.00 7.84
N ARG A 348 1.93 -30.29 8.16
CA ARG A 348 1.20 -30.79 9.33
C ARG A 348 2.08 -31.70 10.17
#